data_92378582d2b5490bc5368bfc188abc35
#
_entry.id   92378582d2b5490bc5368bfc188abc35
#
_cell.length_a   1.000
_cell.length_b   1.000
_cell.length_c   1.000
_cell.angle_alpha   90.00
_cell.angle_beta   90.00
_cell.angle_gamma   90.00
#
_symmetry.space_group_name_H-M   'P 1'
#
loop_
_entity.id
_entity.type
_entity.pdbx_description
1 polymer ?
#
loop_
_entity_poly.entity_id
_entity_poly.type
_entity_poly.pdbx_seq_one_letter_code
_entity_poly.pdbx_strand_id
1 'polypeptide(L)'
;MSRMRGGWGGRKRASGESPVQKAGLRRACPNALQGELGEVAFMHKATSLGFSLALPYGHLHRYDFILEGGRNLWRIQVKTSTCVMRGLYRLCVYNYNSRAAYAESEIDFVAVYIVAEDTWYILPVREVLERRTLFFRPKGYVGSDPYAYYREAWHLLREPNGLTFG
;
A
#
# COMPACT_ATOMS: atom_id res chain seq x y z
N MET A 1 -48.39 64.33 -22.94
CA MET A 1 -47.41 63.81 -23.90
C MET A 1 -46.31 63.12 -23.14
N SER A 2 -46.39 61.82 -23.04
CA SER A 2 -45.43 60.96 -22.24
C SER A 2 -44.84 59.95 -23.16
N ARG A 3 -43.50 59.84 -23.22
CA ARG A 3 -42.75 58.81 -23.97
C ARG A 3 -42.22 57.75 -23.02
N MET A 4 -42.76 56.56 -23.16
CA MET A 4 -42.22 55.35 -22.57
C MET A 4 -40.92 54.96 -23.30
N ARG A 5 -39.87 54.66 -22.55
CA ARG A 5 -38.69 53.95 -23.06
C ARG A 5 -38.63 52.62 -22.39
N GLY A 6 -38.83 51.58 -23.18
CA GLY A 6 -38.66 50.20 -22.74
C GLY A 6 -37.17 49.84 -22.65
N GLY A 7 -36.74 49.34 -21.48
CA GLY A 7 -35.42 48.78 -21.25
C GLY A 7 -35.46 47.29 -21.53
N TRP A 8 -34.65 46.82 -22.48
CA TRP A 8 -34.44 45.41 -22.73
C TRP A 8 -33.35 44.92 -21.76
N GLY A 9 -33.73 44.14 -20.76
CA GLY A 9 -32.84 43.42 -19.89
C GLY A 9 -32.31 42.15 -20.56
N GLY A 10 -31.05 42.18 -20.98
CA GLY A 10 -30.37 41.02 -21.52
C GLY A 10 -30.18 39.94 -20.41
N ARG A 11 -30.84 38.80 -20.57
CA ARG A 11 -30.56 37.59 -19.75
C ARG A 11 -29.21 37.05 -20.14
N LYS A 12 -28.24 37.17 -19.24
CA LYS A 12 -27.00 36.39 -19.29
C LYS A 12 -27.35 34.92 -19.10
N ARG A 13 -27.09 34.11 -20.11
CA ARG A 13 -27.09 32.63 -19.99
C ARG A 13 -25.94 32.23 -19.09
N ALA A 14 -26.24 31.76 -17.91
CA ALA A 14 -25.29 31.02 -17.10
C ALA A 14 -25.06 29.71 -17.82
N SER A 15 -23.82 29.48 -18.26
CA SER A 15 -23.33 28.20 -18.73
C SER A 15 -23.25 27.27 -17.50
N GLY A 16 -24.33 26.54 -17.28
CA GLY A 16 -24.42 25.54 -16.26
C GLY A 16 -23.58 24.32 -16.70
N GLU A 17 -22.36 24.23 -16.24
CA GLU A 17 -21.67 22.96 -16.21
C GLU A 17 -22.44 22.02 -15.29
N SER A 18 -22.84 20.86 -15.84
CA SER A 18 -23.63 19.88 -15.12
C SER A 18 -22.83 19.30 -13.94
N PRO A 19 -23.47 18.99 -12.80
CA PRO A 19 -22.80 18.42 -11.62
C PRO A 19 -22.14 17.05 -11.85
N VAL A 20 -22.40 16.41 -12.99
CA VAL A 20 -21.93 15.07 -13.32
C VAL A 20 -20.43 15.00 -13.69
N GLN A 21 -19.83 16.13 -14.10
CA GLN A 21 -18.42 16.14 -14.53
C GLN A 21 -17.40 16.31 -13.40
N LYS A 22 -17.80 16.58 -12.16
CA LYS A 22 -16.87 16.62 -11.00
C LYS A 22 -16.79 15.33 -10.20
N ALA A 23 -17.51 14.29 -10.57
CA ALA A 23 -17.41 12.94 -10.00
C ALA A 23 -16.31 12.10 -10.67
N GLY A 24 -15.28 12.74 -11.24
CA GLY A 24 -14.12 12.13 -11.85
C GLY A 24 -13.22 11.50 -10.80
N LEU A 25 -13.24 10.17 -10.74
CA LEU A 25 -12.14 9.28 -10.38
C LEU A 25 -11.46 9.49 -9.02
N ARG A 26 -12.20 9.49 -7.93
CA ARG A 26 -11.70 9.14 -6.60
C ARG A 26 -12.62 8.11 -5.93
N ARG A 27 -12.87 7.00 -6.57
CA ARG A 27 -13.20 5.79 -5.84
C ARG A 27 -11.90 5.28 -5.26
N ALA A 28 -11.54 5.75 -4.06
CA ALA A 28 -10.67 4.99 -3.20
C ALA A 28 -11.29 3.60 -3.10
N CYS A 29 -10.59 2.55 -3.53
CA CYS A 29 -11.00 1.20 -3.21
C CYS A 29 -11.23 1.15 -1.70
N PRO A 30 -12.35 0.57 -1.20
CA PRO A 30 -12.52 0.37 0.22
C PRO A 30 -11.25 -0.26 0.78
N ASN A 31 -10.76 0.21 1.93
CA ASN A 31 -9.49 -0.26 2.51
C ASN A 31 -9.42 -1.79 2.63
N ALA A 32 -10.55 -2.44 2.86
CA ALA A 32 -10.67 -3.91 2.88
C ALA A 32 -10.32 -4.53 1.53
N LEU A 33 -10.96 -4.10 0.43
CA LEU A 33 -10.71 -4.63 -0.91
C LEU A 33 -9.26 -4.38 -1.37
N GLN A 34 -8.67 -3.27 -0.95
CA GLN A 34 -7.26 -2.99 -1.21
C GLN A 34 -6.33 -3.97 -0.47
N GLY A 35 -6.68 -4.35 0.76
CA GLY A 35 -5.98 -5.38 1.54
C GLY A 35 -6.04 -6.73 0.83
N GLU A 36 -7.25 -7.19 0.51
CA GLU A 36 -7.49 -8.47 -0.20
C GLU A 36 -6.73 -8.53 -1.54
N LEU A 37 -6.72 -7.43 -2.31
CA LEU A 37 -5.96 -7.35 -3.56
C LEU A 37 -4.47 -7.59 -3.32
N GLY A 38 -3.91 -7.00 -2.26
CA GLY A 38 -2.50 -7.18 -1.91
C GLY A 38 -2.19 -8.61 -1.49
N GLU A 39 -3.05 -9.23 -0.71
CA GLU A 39 -2.89 -10.62 -0.27
C GLU A 39 -2.93 -11.59 -1.46
N VAL A 40 -3.89 -11.43 -2.39
CA VAL A 40 -3.96 -12.23 -3.62
C VAL A 40 -2.73 -12.02 -4.50
N ALA A 41 -2.29 -10.77 -4.66
CA ALA A 41 -1.08 -10.45 -5.42
C ALA A 41 0.18 -11.06 -4.77
N PHE A 42 0.26 -11.07 -3.42
CA PHE A 42 1.35 -11.71 -2.69
C PHE A 42 1.38 -13.22 -2.93
N MET A 43 0.23 -13.89 -2.78
CA MET A 43 0.13 -15.33 -3.05
C MET A 43 0.60 -15.66 -4.46
N HIS A 44 0.12 -14.95 -5.47
CA HIS A 44 0.50 -15.15 -6.86
C HIS A 44 2.02 -14.97 -7.06
N LYS A 45 2.57 -13.86 -6.57
CA LYS A 45 4.01 -13.54 -6.73
C LYS A 45 4.88 -14.54 -6.00
N ALA A 46 4.62 -14.83 -4.73
CA ALA A 46 5.40 -15.76 -3.93
C ALA A 46 5.37 -17.18 -4.53
N THR A 47 4.19 -17.67 -4.95
CA THR A 47 4.06 -18.96 -5.63
C THR A 47 4.82 -19.00 -6.94
N SER A 48 4.74 -17.94 -7.77
CA SER A 48 5.50 -17.86 -9.03
C SER A 48 7.02 -17.88 -8.82
N LEU A 49 7.49 -17.46 -7.66
CA LEU A 49 8.89 -17.53 -7.24
C LEU A 49 9.26 -18.86 -6.58
N GLY A 50 8.31 -19.80 -6.46
CA GLY A 50 8.52 -21.15 -5.93
C GLY A 50 8.48 -21.23 -4.41
N PHE A 51 7.86 -20.29 -3.71
CA PHE A 51 7.60 -20.39 -2.27
C PHE A 51 6.32 -21.18 -2.00
N SER A 52 6.31 -21.94 -0.91
CA SER A 52 5.09 -22.54 -0.34
C SER A 52 4.47 -21.57 0.66
N LEU A 53 3.14 -21.51 0.70
CA LEU A 53 2.39 -20.63 1.59
C LEU A 53 1.35 -21.41 2.40
N ALA A 54 1.13 -21.00 3.64
CA ALA A 54 0.02 -21.41 4.46
C ALA A 54 -0.71 -20.19 5.01
N LEU A 55 -2.03 -20.32 5.16
CA LEU A 55 -2.88 -19.31 5.78
C LEU A 55 -3.07 -19.62 7.26
N PRO A 56 -3.03 -18.62 8.16
CA PRO A 56 -3.37 -18.83 9.55
C PRO A 56 -4.87 -19.14 9.70
N TYR A 57 -5.21 -19.99 10.64
CA TYR A 57 -6.60 -20.25 10.97
C TYR A 57 -7.13 -19.21 11.99
N GLY A 58 -8.26 -18.56 11.67
CA GLY A 58 -8.88 -17.57 12.54
C GLY A 58 -8.38 -16.13 12.31
N HIS A 59 -8.81 -15.19 13.19
CA HIS A 59 -8.63 -13.74 12.98
C HIS A 59 -7.73 -13.06 14.04
N LEU A 60 -7.07 -13.84 14.89
CA LEU A 60 -6.26 -13.31 15.99
C LEU A 60 -4.80 -13.07 15.62
N HIS A 61 -4.37 -13.57 14.47
CA HIS A 61 -2.99 -13.46 14.03
C HIS A 61 -2.69 -12.06 13.46
N ARG A 62 -1.44 -11.62 13.64
CA ARG A 62 -0.92 -10.35 13.18
C ARG A 62 -0.22 -10.47 11.81
N TYR A 63 -0.19 -11.67 11.24
CA TYR A 63 0.36 -11.98 9.93
C TYR A 63 -0.74 -12.58 9.03
N ASP A 64 -0.58 -12.39 7.74
CA ASP A 64 -1.53 -12.85 6.72
C ASP A 64 -1.13 -14.21 6.16
N PHE A 65 0.19 -14.52 6.17
CA PHE A 65 0.75 -15.76 5.62
C PHE A 65 1.86 -16.31 6.49
N ILE A 66 1.99 -17.65 6.45
CA ILE A 66 3.22 -18.35 6.77
C ILE A 66 3.86 -18.74 5.43
N LEU A 67 5.09 -18.32 5.19
CA LEU A 67 5.86 -18.61 3.98
C LEU A 67 7.03 -19.53 4.34
N GLU A 68 7.14 -20.65 3.60
CA GLU A 68 8.27 -21.56 3.69
C GLU A 68 9.42 -21.04 2.83
N GLY A 69 10.51 -20.66 3.48
CA GLY A 69 11.73 -20.16 2.86
C GLY A 69 12.94 -20.97 3.30
N GLY A 70 13.34 -21.94 2.48
CA GLY A 70 14.41 -22.86 2.84
C GLY A 70 14.04 -23.73 4.03
N ARG A 71 14.70 -23.53 5.19
CA ARG A 71 14.40 -24.25 6.44
C ARG A 71 13.53 -23.47 7.41
N ASN A 72 13.16 -22.24 7.04
CA ASN A 72 12.41 -21.32 7.90
C ASN A 72 10.97 -21.24 7.50
N LEU A 73 10.12 -20.98 8.47
CA LEU A 73 8.72 -20.61 8.30
C LEU A 73 8.59 -19.15 8.74
N TRP A 74 8.37 -18.25 7.77
CA TRP A 74 8.28 -16.82 8.01
C TRP A 74 6.84 -16.35 8.16
N ARG A 75 6.56 -15.60 9.21
CA ARG A 75 5.26 -14.92 9.41
C ARG A 75 5.28 -13.60 8.64
N ILE A 76 4.47 -13.53 7.59
CA ILE A 76 4.43 -12.40 6.67
C ILE A 76 3.16 -11.59 6.87
N GLN A 77 3.32 -10.29 7.12
CA GLN A 77 2.22 -9.32 7.03
C GLN A 77 2.27 -8.62 5.69
N VAL A 78 1.16 -8.63 4.95
CA VAL A 78 1.06 -7.92 3.67
C VAL A 78 0.47 -6.52 3.90
N LYS A 79 1.03 -5.53 3.24
CA LYS A 79 0.55 -4.15 3.23
C LYS A 79 0.53 -3.61 1.81
N THR A 80 -0.54 -2.92 1.45
CA THR A 80 -0.76 -2.41 0.10
C THR A 80 -0.86 -0.90 0.10
N SER A 81 -0.11 -0.23 -0.78
CA SER A 81 -0.18 1.21 -0.98
C SER A 81 -0.67 1.56 -2.38
N THR A 82 -1.76 2.33 -2.43
CA THR A 82 -2.29 2.94 -3.66
C THR A 82 -2.17 4.47 -3.62
N CYS A 83 -1.82 5.02 -2.46
CA CYS A 83 -1.78 6.46 -2.24
C CYS A 83 -0.42 7.03 -2.63
N VAL A 84 -0.40 7.78 -3.73
CA VAL A 84 0.77 8.52 -4.20
C VAL A 84 0.59 10.02 -3.94
N MET A 85 1.63 10.65 -3.42
CA MET A 85 1.72 12.08 -3.25
C MET A 85 3.08 12.56 -3.77
N ARG A 86 3.11 13.25 -4.91
CA ARG A 86 4.34 13.75 -5.55
C ARG A 86 5.41 12.67 -5.78
N GLY A 87 4.98 11.47 -6.26
CA GLY A 87 5.88 10.34 -6.49
C GLY A 87 6.32 9.60 -5.22
N LEU A 88 5.73 9.94 -4.08
CA LEU A 88 5.98 9.34 -2.79
C LEU A 88 4.79 8.47 -2.40
N TYR A 89 5.03 7.20 -2.12
CA TYR A 89 4.01 6.27 -1.63
C TYR A 89 4.04 6.20 -0.13
N ARG A 90 2.93 6.56 0.50
CA ARG A 90 2.77 6.52 1.95
C ARG A 90 2.10 5.23 2.38
N LEU A 91 2.63 4.58 3.40
CA LEU A 91 2.07 3.37 3.99
C LEU A 91 2.02 3.47 5.50
N CYS A 92 0.88 3.12 6.10
CA CYS A 92 0.75 2.96 7.54
C CYS A 92 1.12 1.52 7.93
N VAL A 93 2.10 1.36 8.83
CA VAL A 93 2.67 0.07 9.26
C VAL A 93 2.30 -0.30 10.70
N TYR A 94 1.14 0.11 11.15
CA TYR A 94 0.59 -0.32 12.43
C TYR A 94 -0.71 -1.10 12.24
N ASN A 95 -1.11 -1.86 13.25
CA ASN A 95 -2.41 -2.49 13.22
C ASN A 95 -3.51 -1.44 13.33
N TYR A 96 -4.42 -1.41 12.34
CA TYR A 96 -5.47 -0.40 12.26
C TYR A 96 -6.41 -0.43 13.48
N ASN A 97 -6.75 -1.62 13.98
CA ASN A 97 -7.71 -1.79 15.06
C ASN A 97 -7.11 -1.43 16.44
N SER A 98 -5.90 -1.91 16.74
CA SER A 98 -5.25 -1.68 18.02
C SER A 98 -4.35 -0.44 18.05
N ARG A 99 -4.02 0.14 16.89
CA ARG A 99 -3.02 1.20 16.68
C ARG A 99 -1.65 0.86 17.27
N ALA A 100 -1.40 -0.41 17.57
CA ALA A 100 -0.14 -0.90 18.07
C ALA A 100 0.85 -1.12 16.93
N ALA A 101 2.12 -0.82 17.16
CA ALA A 101 3.20 -1.23 16.29
C ALA A 101 3.33 -2.75 16.25
N TYR A 102 4.01 -3.28 15.24
CA TYR A 102 4.36 -4.70 15.19
C TYR A 102 5.51 -4.98 16.13
N ALA A 103 5.56 -6.23 16.63
CA ALA A 103 6.64 -6.75 17.44
C ALA A 103 7.31 -7.94 16.74
N GLU A 104 8.58 -8.18 17.01
CA GLU A 104 9.34 -9.33 16.47
C GLU A 104 8.74 -10.68 16.88
N SER A 105 8.04 -10.71 18.02
CA SER A 105 7.33 -11.91 18.45
C SER A 105 6.08 -12.23 17.63
N GLU A 106 5.56 -11.25 16.85
CA GLU A 106 4.29 -11.36 16.12
C GLU A 106 4.48 -11.67 14.63
N ILE A 107 5.43 -11.00 13.98
CA ILE A 107 5.72 -11.13 12.54
C ILE A 107 7.22 -11.14 12.30
N ASP A 108 7.66 -11.66 11.17
CA ASP A 108 9.06 -11.69 10.77
C ASP A 108 9.35 -10.70 9.65
N PHE A 109 8.41 -10.56 8.71
CA PHE A 109 8.53 -9.63 7.58
C PHE A 109 7.22 -8.88 7.30
N VAL A 110 7.37 -7.67 6.77
CA VAL A 110 6.30 -6.92 6.14
C VAL A 110 6.54 -6.88 4.63
N ALA A 111 5.65 -7.49 3.86
CA ALA A 111 5.65 -7.42 2.41
C ALA A 111 4.78 -6.24 1.95
N VAL A 112 5.41 -5.22 1.36
CA VAL A 112 4.73 -4.01 0.91
C VAL A 112 4.55 -4.03 -0.59
N TYR A 113 3.30 -3.93 -1.04
CA TYR A 113 2.93 -3.84 -2.45
C TYR A 113 2.59 -2.41 -2.86
N ILE A 114 3.35 -1.86 -3.79
CA ILE A 114 3.06 -0.58 -4.43
C ILE A 114 2.32 -0.84 -5.74
N VAL A 115 0.99 -0.82 -5.69
CA VAL A 115 0.11 -1.26 -6.80
C VAL A 115 0.39 -0.53 -8.11
N ALA A 116 0.54 0.79 -8.08
CA ALA A 116 0.74 1.59 -9.28
C ALA A 116 2.08 1.34 -10.00
N GLU A 117 3.04 0.73 -9.30
CA GLU A 117 4.38 0.44 -9.81
C GLU A 117 4.62 -1.07 -9.99
N ASP A 118 3.64 -1.90 -9.64
CA ASP A 118 3.75 -3.35 -9.57
C ASP A 118 5.07 -3.81 -8.90
N THR A 119 5.36 -3.19 -7.75
CA THR A 119 6.66 -3.34 -7.07
C THR A 119 6.46 -3.76 -5.62
N TRP A 120 7.29 -4.70 -5.18
CA TRP A 120 7.32 -5.22 -3.83
C TRP A 120 8.52 -4.72 -3.04
N TYR A 121 8.32 -4.55 -1.73
CA TYR A 121 9.39 -4.37 -0.77
C TYR A 121 9.25 -5.43 0.32
N ILE A 122 10.32 -6.19 0.58
CA ILE A 122 10.34 -7.25 1.59
C ILE A 122 11.16 -6.74 2.77
N LEU A 123 10.47 -6.22 3.78
CA LEU A 123 11.07 -5.57 4.93
C LEU A 123 11.11 -6.52 6.12
N PRO A 124 12.28 -6.82 6.71
CA PRO A 124 12.34 -7.44 8.03
C PRO A 124 11.58 -6.58 9.04
N VAL A 125 10.94 -7.21 10.03
CA VAL A 125 10.10 -6.50 11.01
C VAL A 125 10.87 -5.38 11.72
N ARG A 126 12.16 -5.54 11.98
CA ARG A 126 13.01 -4.53 12.62
C ARG A 126 13.02 -3.18 11.89
N GLU A 127 12.78 -3.16 10.57
CA GLU A 127 12.71 -1.93 9.78
C GLU A 127 11.42 -1.14 10.02
N VAL A 128 10.44 -1.77 10.64
CA VAL A 128 9.12 -1.19 10.89
C VAL A 128 8.82 -1.00 12.39
N LEU A 129 9.67 -1.50 13.27
CA LEU A 129 9.54 -1.33 14.71
C LEU A 129 9.47 0.17 15.05
N GLU A 130 8.57 0.52 15.97
CA GLU A 130 8.36 1.90 16.45
C GLU A 130 7.93 2.90 15.35
N ARG A 131 7.85 2.47 14.09
CA ARG A 131 7.40 3.33 13.00
C ARG A 131 5.90 3.22 12.81
N ARG A 132 5.27 4.35 12.52
CA ARG A 132 3.83 4.40 12.18
C ARG A 132 3.58 4.53 10.70
N THR A 133 4.54 5.13 10.00
CA THR A 133 4.40 5.42 8.56
C THR A 133 5.74 5.25 7.87
N LEU A 134 5.72 4.58 6.73
CA LEU A 134 6.85 4.45 5.81
C LEU A 134 6.55 5.21 4.53
N PHE A 135 7.62 5.62 3.85
CA PHE A 135 7.54 6.33 2.58
C PHE A 135 8.48 5.68 1.57
N PHE A 136 7.93 5.30 0.40
CA PHE A 136 8.64 4.61 -0.65
C PHE A 136 8.75 5.47 -1.91
N ARG A 137 9.85 5.32 -2.67
CA ARG A 137 10.13 6.04 -3.92
C ARG A 137 10.62 5.09 -5.01
N PRO A 138 9.77 4.19 -5.53
CA PRO A 138 10.20 3.14 -6.47
C PRO A 138 10.87 3.67 -7.74
N LYS A 139 10.50 4.86 -8.21
CA LYS A 139 11.04 5.49 -9.43
C LYS A 139 12.19 6.47 -9.19
N GLY A 140 12.69 6.59 -7.95
CA GLY A 140 13.85 7.44 -7.68
C GLY A 140 13.64 8.94 -7.94
N TYR A 141 12.44 9.46 -7.70
CA TYR A 141 12.21 10.92 -7.69
C TYR A 141 13.13 11.58 -6.66
N VAL A 142 13.44 12.85 -6.86
CA VAL A 142 14.35 13.68 -6.06
C VAL A 142 14.57 13.15 -4.63
N GLY A 143 15.70 12.48 -4.43
CA GLY A 143 16.05 11.81 -3.17
C GLY A 143 16.11 10.29 -3.32
N SER A 144 16.98 9.63 -2.55
CA SER A 144 17.09 8.18 -2.52
C SER A 144 15.86 7.55 -1.88
N ASP A 145 15.44 6.39 -2.38
CA ASP A 145 14.48 5.54 -1.69
C ASP A 145 15.17 4.93 -0.44
N PRO A 146 14.72 5.24 0.77
CA PRO A 146 15.36 4.73 1.99
C PRO A 146 15.24 3.21 2.12
N TYR A 147 14.32 2.60 1.38
CA TYR A 147 14.07 1.15 1.39
C TYR A 147 14.49 0.47 0.08
N ALA A 148 15.28 1.13 -0.78
CA ALA A 148 15.71 0.60 -2.07
C ALA A 148 16.37 -0.79 -1.97
N TYR A 149 17.09 -1.07 -0.88
CA TYR A 149 17.70 -2.36 -0.62
C TYR A 149 16.67 -3.50 -0.51
N TYR A 150 15.50 -3.19 0.01
CA TYR A 150 14.41 -4.17 0.23
C TYR A 150 13.47 -4.31 -0.98
N ARG A 151 13.70 -3.54 -2.05
CA ARG A 151 12.89 -3.62 -3.26
C ARG A 151 13.17 -4.92 -4.01
N GLU A 152 12.10 -5.69 -4.27
CA GLU A 152 12.14 -7.03 -4.88
C GLU A 152 13.12 -7.99 -4.16
N ALA A 153 13.35 -7.78 -2.87
CA ALA A 153 14.33 -8.52 -2.08
C ALA A 153 13.79 -9.89 -1.60
N TRP A 154 13.13 -10.63 -2.48
CA TRP A 154 12.57 -11.95 -2.20
C TRP A 154 13.62 -12.98 -1.77
N HIS A 155 14.90 -12.75 -2.09
CA HIS A 155 16.02 -13.58 -1.66
C HIS A 155 16.15 -13.63 -0.12
N LEU A 156 15.75 -12.56 0.59
CA LEU A 156 15.78 -12.50 2.05
C LEU A 156 14.90 -13.58 2.71
N LEU A 157 13.85 -14.01 2.01
CA LEU A 157 12.94 -15.04 2.48
C LEU A 157 13.52 -16.47 2.29
N ARG A 158 14.62 -16.62 1.54
CA ARG A 158 15.28 -17.91 1.26
C ARG A 158 16.46 -18.20 2.19
N GLU A 159 16.93 -17.21 2.93
CA GLU A 159 18.09 -17.34 3.77
C GLU A 159 17.79 -18.15 5.05
N PRO A 160 18.68 -19.08 5.46
CA PRO A 160 18.41 -19.97 6.57
C PRO A 160 18.39 -19.28 7.95
N ASN A 161 18.96 -18.10 8.08
CA ASN A 161 18.98 -17.31 9.31
C ASN A 161 18.82 -15.85 8.92
N GLY A 162 17.62 -15.33 9.02
CA GLY A 162 17.36 -13.93 8.70
C GLY A 162 18.43 -13.01 9.28
N LEU A 163 19.30 -12.51 8.41
CA LEU A 163 20.10 -11.33 8.63
C LEU A 163 21.09 -11.37 9.80
N THR A 164 22.15 -12.14 9.70
CA THR A 164 23.40 -11.78 10.33
C THR A 164 24.04 -10.63 9.54
N PHE A 165 23.67 -9.39 9.88
CA PHE A 165 24.47 -8.22 9.52
C PHE A 165 25.54 -8.04 10.60
N GLY A 166 26.81 -8.26 10.20
CA GLY A 166 27.97 -7.81 10.95
C GLY A 166 28.08 -6.31 10.96
#